data_18cd2dfa18c3070f27d6c07bba83928a
#
_entry.id   18cd2dfa18c3070f27d6c07bba83928a
#
_cell.length_a   1.000
_cell.length_b   1.000
_cell.length_c   1.000
_cell.angle_alpha   90.00
_cell.angle_beta   90.00
_cell.angle_gamma   90.00
#
_symmetry.space_group_name_H-M   'P 1'
#
loop_
_entity.id
_entity.type
_entity.pdbx_description
1 polymer ?
#
loop_
_entity_poly.entity_id
_entity_poly.type
_entity_poly.pdbx_seq_one_letter_code
_entity_poly.pdbx_strand_id
1 'polypeptide(L)'
;EDALVCYLEKGLGAFSYLDKSGHKNYFAIIVPKRTFGDLVSLTQNRMCLKGEILRDSTLIILKRKIWEEQVMKSVATLSCYVRNAISKEESHMEGMIANSTLELPERILSFSYALINAYYPPKLEDWNPLPVTLTLTEISRVVAANRTSVSLIISDWIKDGNAQKKGRQLLIYGRLFQNLYDWSCSFDKSSSNP
;
A
#
# COMPACT_ATOMS: atom_id res chain seq x y z
N GLU A 1 -11.18 -19.01 -18.97
CA GLU A 1 -11.83 -18.26 -17.83
C GLU A 1 -11.83 -16.79 -18.17
N ASP A 2 -13.00 -16.15 -18.10
CA ASP A 2 -13.12 -14.70 -18.30
C ASP A 2 -12.35 -13.98 -17.20
N ALA A 3 -11.39 -13.14 -17.57
CA ALA A 3 -10.66 -12.31 -16.62
C ALA A 3 -11.65 -11.38 -15.89
N LEU A 4 -11.47 -11.24 -14.59
CA LEU A 4 -12.29 -10.41 -13.73
C LEU A 4 -11.53 -9.16 -13.32
N VAL A 5 -12.22 -8.03 -13.33
CA VAL A 5 -11.75 -6.79 -12.73
C VAL A 5 -12.57 -6.51 -11.48
N CYS A 6 -11.88 -6.29 -10.39
CA CYS A 6 -12.48 -6.04 -9.09
C CYS A 6 -12.22 -4.60 -8.66
N TYR A 7 -13.23 -3.95 -8.11
CA TYR A 7 -13.11 -2.67 -7.42
C TYR A 7 -13.39 -2.89 -5.94
N LEU A 8 -12.44 -2.51 -5.09
CA LEU A 8 -12.58 -2.60 -3.64
C LEU A 8 -13.32 -1.36 -3.13
N GLU A 9 -14.56 -1.53 -2.71
CA GLU A 9 -15.37 -0.45 -2.12
C GLU A 9 -15.03 -0.24 -0.65
N LYS A 10 -14.95 -1.36 0.11
CA LYS A 10 -14.62 -1.38 1.55
C LYS A 10 -13.77 -2.61 1.86
N GLY A 11 -12.98 -2.52 2.92
CA GLY A 11 -12.16 -3.64 3.40
C GLY A 11 -10.69 -3.48 3.10
N LEU A 12 -9.98 -4.58 2.97
CA LEU A 12 -8.53 -4.61 2.74
C LEU A 12 -8.16 -5.84 1.93
N GLY A 13 -7.34 -5.65 0.92
CA GLY A 13 -6.70 -6.72 0.16
C GLY A 13 -5.20 -6.56 0.08
N ALA A 14 -4.54 -7.50 -0.57
CA ALA A 14 -3.13 -7.44 -0.90
C ALA A 14 -2.84 -8.12 -2.25
N PHE A 15 -1.79 -7.67 -2.91
CA PHE A 15 -1.13 -8.44 -3.94
C PHE A 15 -0.01 -9.27 -3.30
N SER A 16 -0.13 -10.59 -3.39
CA SER A 16 0.86 -11.53 -2.84
C SER A 16 1.61 -12.26 -3.94
N TYR A 17 2.83 -12.67 -3.62
CA TYR A 17 3.65 -13.55 -4.43
C TYR A 17 4.42 -14.54 -3.53
N LEU A 18 4.89 -15.61 -4.13
CA LEU A 18 5.80 -16.56 -3.47
C LEU A 18 7.23 -16.26 -3.94
N ASP A 19 8.15 -16.15 -3.01
CA ASP A 19 9.57 -16.12 -3.34
C ASP A 19 10.10 -17.50 -3.76
N LYS A 20 11.37 -17.57 -4.14
CA LYS A 20 12.01 -18.84 -4.58
C LYS A 20 12.00 -19.93 -3.50
N SER A 21 11.88 -19.56 -2.24
CA SER A 21 11.81 -20.47 -1.10
C SER A 21 10.37 -20.85 -0.73
N GLY A 22 9.38 -20.36 -1.47
CA GLY A 22 7.97 -20.61 -1.22
C GLY A 22 7.36 -19.74 -0.12
N HIS A 23 8.07 -18.75 0.41
CA HIS A 23 7.50 -17.83 1.39
C HIS A 23 6.58 -16.81 0.72
N LYS A 24 5.42 -16.60 1.35
CA LYS A 24 4.46 -15.60 0.90
C LYS A 24 4.90 -14.19 1.33
N ASN A 25 5.03 -13.31 0.36
CA ASN A 25 5.29 -11.89 0.56
C ASN A 25 4.15 -11.05 -0.02
N TYR A 26 4.06 -9.78 0.38
CA TYR A 26 3.12 -8.83 -0.18
C TYR A 26 3.88 -7.80 -1.01
N PHE A 27 3.46 -7.68 -2.27
CA PHE A 27 3.94 -6.62 -3.15
C PHE A 27 3.33 -5.26 -2.78
N ALA A 28 2.03 -5.26 -2.53
CA ALA A 28 1.29 -4.06 -2.16
C ALA A 28 0.02 -4.41 -1.37
N ILE A 29 -0.47 -3.45 -0.60
CA ILE A 29 -1.79 -3.49 0.04
C ILE A 29 -2.82 -2.83 -0.88
N ILE A 30 -3.96 -3.47 -1.04
CA ILE A 30 -5.10 -2.95 -1.81
C ILE A 30 -6.04 -2.25 -0.83
N VAL A 31 -6.09 -0.93 -0.91
CA VAL A 31 -6.98 -0.08 -0.10
C VAL A 31 -8.30 0.19 -0.83
N PRO A 32 -9.36 0.68 -0.15
CA PRO A 32 -10.61 1.07 -0.79
C PRO A 32 -10.43 2.08 -1.93
N LYS A 33 -11.38 2.07 -2.86
CA LYS A 33 -11.41 2.90 -4.08
C LYS A 33 -10.30 2.55 -5.09
N ARG A 34 -9.76 1.35 -5.03
CA ARG A 34 -8.77 0.84 -6.00
C ARG A 34 -9.34 -0.34 -6.78
N THR A 35 -8.96 -0.39 -8.06
CA THR A 35 -9.20 -1.55 -8.94
C THR A 35 -8.03 -2.51 -8.87
N PHE A 36 -8.31 -3.80 -9.08
CA PHE A 36 -7.29 -4.83 -9.27
C PHE A 36 -7.78 -5.86 -10.29
N GLY A 37 -6.83 -6.54 -10.94
CA GLY A 37 -7.12 -7.37 -12.12
C GLY A 37 -7.24 -6.57 -13.43
N ASP A 38 -7.30 -5.25 -13.36
CA ASP A 38 -7.42 -4.32 -14.47
C ASP A 38 -6.21 -4.35 -15.41
N LEU A 39 -4.98 -4.30 -14.88
CA LEU A 39 -3.77 -4.35 -15.70
C LEU A 39 -3.66 -5.65 -16.50
N VAL A 40 -3.87 -6.79 -15.85
CA VAL A 40 -3.87 -8.10 -16.52
C VAL A 40 -4.97 -8.17 -17.59
N SER A 41 -6.12 -7.56 -17.32
CA SER A 41 -7.22 -7.49 -18.27
C SER A 41 -6.85 -6.69 -19.52
N LEU A 42 -6.14 -5.57 -19.37
CA LEU A 42 -5.72 -4.73 -20.51
C LEU A 42 -4.53 -5.30 -21.27
N THR A 43 -3.48 -5.69 -20.55
CA THR A 43 -2.21 -6.13 -21.17
C THR A 43 -2.23 -7.58 -21.60
N GLN A 44 -3.15 -8.39 -21.08
CA GLN A 44 -3.22 -9.83 -21.23
C GLN A 44 -1.94 -10.58 -20.77
N ASN A 45 -1.04 -9.88 -20.10
CA ASN A 45 0.16 -10.45 -19.53
C ASN A 45 -0.19 -11.16 -18.22
N ARG A 46 0.35 -12.38 -18.05
CA ARG A 46 0.24 -13.08 -16.77
C ARG A 46 1.25 -12.47 -15.79
N MET A 47 0.75 -11.99 -14.68
CA MET A 47 1.60 -11.54 -13.57
C MET A 47 1.72 -12.67 -12.53
N CYS A 48 2.87 -12.75 -11.88
CA CYS A 48 3.07 -13.68 -10.75
C CYS A 48 2.39 -13.24 -9.44
N LEU A 49 1.66 -12.12 -9.48
CA LEU A 49 0.95 -11.57 -8.33
C LEU A 49 -0.45 -12.17 -8.22
N LYS A 50 -0.84 -12.53 -6.99
CA LYS A 50 -2.18 -12.98 -6.65
C LYS A 50 -2.88 -11.93 -5.80
N GLY A 51 -4.05 -11.44 -6.24
CA GLY A 51 -4.93 -10.63 -5.39
C GLY A 51 -5.61 -11.50 -4.32
N GLU A 52 -5.56 -11.08 -3.09
CA GLU A 52 -6.25 -11.75 -1.97
C GLU A 52 -6.90 -10.74 -1.03
N ILE A 53 -7.99 -11.14 -0.41
CA ILE A 53 -8.73 -10.33 0.56
C ILE A 53 -8.21 -10.66 1.96
N LEU A 54 -7.79 -9.64 2.70
CA LEU A 54 -7.22 -9.77 4.04
C LEU A 54 -8.25 -9.51 5.15
N ARG A 55 -9.31 -8.76 4.88
CA ARG A 55 -10.38 -8.40 5.82
C ARG A 55 -11.73 -8.50 5.11
N ASP A 56 -12.81 -8.53 5.89
CA ASP A 56 -14.17 -8.46 5.35
C ASP A 56 -14.29 -7.26 4.41
N SER A 57 -14.75 -7.53 3.19
CA SER A 57 -14.66 -6.56 2.10
C SER A 57 -15.91 -6.57 1.24
N THR A 58 -16.25 -5.39 0.72
CA THR A 58 -17.24 -5.22 -0.33
C THR A 58 -16.53 -4.99 -1.65
N LEU A 59 -16.83 -5.84 -2.63
CA LEU A 59 -16.23 -5.79 -3.97
C LEU A 59 -17.32 -5.60 -5.03
N ILE A 60 -17.04 -4.75 -6.01
CA ILE A 60 -17.74 -4.77 -7.29
C ILE A 60 -16.88 -5.57 -8.26
N ILE A 61 -17.44 -6.64 -8.79
CA ILE A 61 -16.74 -7.56 -9.69
C ILE A 61 -17.39 -7.47 -11.08
N LEU A 62 -16.59 -7.17 -12.07
CA LEU A 62 -17.01 -7.07 -13.46
C LEU A 62 -16.24 -8.07 -14.33
N LYS A 63 -16.91 -8.63 -15.30
CA LYS A 63 -16.24 -9.32 -16.40
C LYS A 63 -15.42 -8.30 -17.19
N ARG A 64 -14.23 -8.69 -17.64
CA ARG A 64 -13.32 -7.85 -18.42
C ARG A 64 -14.03 -7.06 -19.52
N LYS A 65 -14.81 -7.73 -20.37
CA LYS A 65 -15.51 -7.08 -21.49
C LYS A 65 -16.42 -5.95 -21.02
N ILE A 66 -17.21 -6.17 -19.99
CA ILE A 66 -18.12 -5.16 -19.43
C ILE A 66 -17.31 -3.97 -18.87
N TRP A 67 -16.22 -4.26 -18.15
CA TRP A 67 -15.37 -3.23 -17.59
C TRP A 67 -14.70 -2.39 -18.68
N GLU A 68 -14.14 -3.01 -19.73
CA GLU A 68 -13.56 -2.31 -20.89
C GLU A 68 -14.58 -1.40 -21.58
N GLU A 69 -15.79 -1.89 -21.83
CA GLU A 69 -16.89 -1.10 -22.41
C GLU A 69 -17.23 0.12 -21.54
N GLN A 70 -17.26 -0.02 -20.22
CA GLN A 70 -17.56 1.10 -19.33
C GLN A 70 -16.40 2.12 -19.28
N VAL A 71 -15.15 1.68 -19.23
CA VAL A 71 -13.98 2.56 -19.26
C VAL A 71 -13.89 3.34 -20.56
N MET A 72 -14.14 2.67 -21.70
CA MET A 72 -14.06 3.28 -23.03
C MET A 72 -15.29 4.09 -23.44
N LYS A 73 -16.33 4.11 -22.60
CA LYS A 73 -17.61 4.77 -22.90
C LYS A 73 -17.49 6.27 -23.19
N SER A 74 -16.53 6.94 -22.54
CA SER A 74 -16.28 8.37 -22.74
C SER A 74 -14.84 8.73 -22.38
N VAL A 75 -14.37 9.87 -22.92
CA VAL A 75 -13.06 10.42 -22.54
C VAL A 75 -12.98 10.70 -21.04
N ALA A 76 -14.07 11.10 -20.40
CA ALA A 76 -14.11 11.37 -18.97
C ALA A 76 -13.90 10.11 -18.13
N THR A 77 -14.56 9.00 -18.47
CA THR A 77 -14.39 7.71 -17.78
C THR A 77 -12.98 7.15 -17.98
N LEU A 78 -12.45 7.23 -19.21
CA LEU A 78 -11.10 6.81 -19.53
C LEU A 78 -10.06 7.65 -18.75
N SER A 79 -10.21 8.98 -18.74
CA SER A 79 -9.31 9.86 -17.98
C SER A 79 -9.33 9.60 -16.49
N CYS A 80 -10.51 9.30 -15.92
CA CYS A 80 -10.65 8.93 -14.51
C CYS A 80 -9.92 7.62 -14.20
N TYR A 81 -10.10 6.61 -15.05
CA TYR A 81 -9.41 5.33 -14.92
C TYR A 81 -7.89 5.49 -15.02
N VAL A 82 -7.40 6.20 -16.05
CA VAL A 82 -5.95 6.40 -16.26
C VAL A 82 -5.30 7.08 -15.07
N ARG A 83 -5.91 8.15 -14.53
CA ARG A 83 -5.39 8.81 -13.32
C ARG A 83 -5.35 7.87 -12.10
N ASN A 84 -6.39 7.05 -11.92
CA ASN A 84 -6.41 6.07 -10.82
C ASN A 84 -5.33 4.99 -11.00
N ALA A 85 -5.15 4.50 -12.22
CA ALA A 85 -4.14 3.50 -12.55
C ALA A 85 -2.72 4.07 -12.33
N ILE A 86 -2.42 5.27 -12.82
CA ILE A 86 -1.12 5.94 -12.63
C ILE A 86 -0.84 6.13 -11.14
N SER A 87 -1.78 6.73 -10.38
CA SER A 87 -1.60 6.93 -8.93
C SER A 87 -1.39 5.63 -8.15
N LYS A 88 -1.97 4.52 -8.62
CA LYS A 88 -1.73 3.20 -8.05
C LYS A 88 -0.29 2.73 -8.33
N GLU A 89 0.18 2.88 -9.55
CA GLU A 89 1.54 2.46 -9.93
C GLU A 89 2.62 3.35 -9.29
N GLU A 90 2.37 4.66 -9.13
CA GLU A 90 3.26 5.56 -8.36
C GLU A 90 3.42 5.05 -6.92
N SER A 91 2.33 4.73 -6.23
CA SER A 91 2.38 4.17 -4.88
C SER A 91 3.12 2.82 -4.82
N HIS A 92 3.01 1.99 -5.86
CA HIS A 92 3.77 0.73 -5.95
C HIS A 92 5.27 0.99 -6.12
N MET A 93 5.65 1.93 -6.98
CA MET A 93 7.05 2.32 -7.18
C MET A 93 7.67 2.89 -5.90
N GLU A 94 6.96 3.80 -5.21
CA GLU A 94 7.41 4.34 -3.92
C GLU A 94 7.65 3.23 -2.90
N GLY A 95 6.74 2.27 -2.79
CA GLY A 95 6.89 1.11 -1.91
C GLY A 95 8.10 0.23 -2.25
N MET A 96 8.36 0.00 -3.54
CA MET A 96 9.54 -0.76 -4.00
C MET A 96 10.84 -0.01 -3.68
N ILE A 97 10.88 1.30 -3.95
CA ILE A 97 12.04 2.14 -3.65
C ILE A 97 12.28 2.15 -2.14
N ALA A 98 11.25 2.40 -1.33
CA ALA A 98 11.36 2.36 0.12
C ALA A 98 11.94 1.03 0.63
N ASN A 99 11.43 -0.09 0.13
CA ASN A 99 11.91 -1.42 0.52
C ASN A 99 13.35 -1.73 0.08
N SER A 100 13.86 -1.05 -0.95
CA SER A 100 15.22 -1.27 -1.46
C SER A 100 16.27 -0.31 -0.90
N THR A 101 15.87 0.86 -0.40
CA THR A 101 16.79 1.94 -0.03
C THR A 101 16.73 2.36 1.43
N LEU A 102 15.58 2.19 2.10
CA LEU A 102 15.41 2.64 3.47
C LEU A 102 15.73 1.54 4.49
N GLU A 103 16.15 1.96 5.68
CA GLU A 103 16.28 1.09 6.83
C GLU A 103 14.90 0.60 7.33
N LEU A 104 14.88 -0.52 8.03
CA LEU A 104 13.62 -1.17 8.41
C LEU A 104 12.65 -0.27 9.22
N PRO A 105 13.09 0.55 10.21
CA PRO A 105 12.20 1.48 10.89
C PRO A 105 11.53 2.46 9.94
N GLU A 106 12.29 3.01 8.98
CA GLU A 106 11.79 3.96 7.98
C GLU A 106 10.81 3.30 7.01
N ARG A 107 11.06 2.04 6.59
CA ARG A 107 10.12 1.26 5.76
C ARG A 107 8.78 1.07 6.45
N ILE A 108 8.78 0.74 7.76
CA ILE A 108 7.55 0.58 8.54
C ILE A 108 6.82 1.92 8.65
N LEU A 109 7.54 3.03 8.85
CA LEU A 109 6.94 4.37 8.92
C LEU A 109 6.38 4.82 7.58
N SER A 110 7.13 4.67 6.48
CA SER A 110 6.68 4.98 5.11
C SER A 110 5.41 4.20 4.76
N PHE A 111 5.41 2.90 5.01
CA PHE A 111 4.23 2.07 4.79
C PHE A 111 3.05 2.53 5.66
N SER A 112 3.27 2.81 6.94
CA SER A 112 2.22 3.24 7.85
C SER A 112 1.64 4.60 7.45
N TYR A 113 2.48 5.54 7.06
CA TYR A 113 2.09 6.85 6.56
C TYR A 113 1.24 6.73 5.29
N ALA A 114 1.71 5.99 4.29
CA ALA A 114 1.00 5.76 3.04
C ALA A 114 -0.38 5.11 3.28
N LEU A 115 -0.43 4.11 4.19
CA LEU A 115 -1.68 3.44 4.54
C LEU A 115 -2.65 4.41 5.23
N ILE A 116 -2.19 5.23 6.18
CA ILE A 116 -3.02 6.24 6.85
C ILE A 116 -3.52 7.24 5.83
N ASN A 117 -2.63 7.80 5.00
CA ASN A 117 -2.95 8.80 4.00
C ASN A 117 -3.97 8.33 2.94
N ALA A 118 -4.04 7.03 2.69
CA ALA A 118 -5.04 6.44 1.79
C ALA A 118 -6.49 6.53 2.34
N TYR A 119 -6.65 6.74 3.65
CA TYR A 119 -7.96 6.84 4.29
C TYR A 119 -8.26 8.24 4.82
N TYR A 120 -7.27 8.92 5.39
CA TYR A 120 -7.39 10.27 5.94
C TYR A 120 -6.01 10.95 6.06
N PRO A 121 -5.95 12.29 6.04
CA PRO A 121 -4.67 13.00 6.16
C PRO A 121 -3.97 12.69 7.48
N PRO A 122 -2.68 12.31 7.48
CA PRO A 122 -1.92 12.11 8.70
C PRO A 122 -1.75 13.41 9.49
N LYS A 123 -1.80 13.30 10.83
CA LYS A 123 -1.60 14.42 11.76
C LYS A 123 -0.20 14.32 12.35
N LEU A 124 0.63 15.34 12.15
CA LEU A 124 2.02 15.33 12.61
C LEU A 124 2.19 15.50 14.12
N GLU A 125 1.24 16.15 14.79
CA GLU A 125 1.30 16.48 16.23
C GLU A 125 0.28 15.70 17.06
N ASP A 126 -0.27 14.61 16.51
CA ASP A 126 -1.32 13.83 17.18
C ASP A 126 -1.14 12.32 16.88
N TRP A 127 -1.95 11.50 17.54
CA TRP A 127 -2.01 10.07 17.33
C TRP A 127 -2.71 9.72 16.03
N ASN A 128 -2.06 8.89 15.24
CA ASN A 128 -2.60 8.38 13.99
C ASN A 128 -2.88 6.89 14.14
N PRO A 129 -4.14 6.48 14.31
CA PRO A 129 -4.49 5.07 14.31
C PRO A 129 -4.29 4.48 12.92
N LEU A 130 -3.72 3.28 12.80
CA LEU A 130 -3.79 2.58 11.51
C LEU A 130 -5.26 2.35 11.15
N PRO A 131 -5.69 2.68 9.93
CA PRO A 131 -7.11 2.63 9.53
C PRO A 131 -7.68 1.21 9.53
N VAL A 132 -6.81 0.22 9.52
CA VAL A 132 -7.14 -1.20 9.55
C VAL A 132 -6.21 -1.93 10.52
N THR A 133 -6.72 -2.97 11.18
CA THR A 133 -5.89 -3.81 12.02
C THR A 133 -5.00 -4.69 11.15
N LEU A 134 -3.69 -4.52 11.26
CA LEU A 134 -2.69 -5.37 10.62
C LEU A 134 -1.97 -6.21 11.68
N THR A 135 -1.69 -7.46 11.35
CA THR A 135 -0.82 -8.31 12.15
C THR A 135 0.65 -7.95 11.87
N LEU A 136 1.54 -8.25 12.83
CA LEU A 136 2.98 -8.07 12.62
C LEU A 136 3.50 -8.88 11.42
N THR A 137 2.89 -10.04 11.13
CA THR A 137 3.21 -10.85 9.96
C THR A 137 2.80 -10.15 8.65
N GLU A 138 1.65 -9.48 8.61
CA GLU A 138 1.23 -8.73 7.43
C GLU A 138 2.14 -7.53 7.20
N ILE A 139 2.46 -6.77 8.25
CA ILE A 139 3.41 -5.66 8.16
C ILE A 139 4.77 -6.17 7.66
N SER A 140 5.31 -7.24 8.25
CA SER A 140 6.62 -7.77 7.88
C SER A 140 6.68 -8.21 6.41
N ARG A 141 5.60 -8.77 5.89
CA ARG A 141 5.50 -9.16 4.47
C ARG A 141 5.52 -7.97 3.51
N VAL A 142 4.89 -6.87 3.90
CA VAL A 142 4.87 -5.64 3.07
C VAL A 142 6.21 -4.93 3.07
N VAL A 143 6.86 -4.84 4.25
CA VAL A 143 8.13 -4.14 4.38
C VAL A 143 9.36 -5.04 4.13
N ALA A 144 9.15 -6.21 3.55
CA ALA A 144 10.20 -7.19 3.21
C ALA A 144 11.15 -7.48 4.38
N ALA A 145 10.59 -7.83 5.54
CA ALA A 145 11.36 -8.10 6.77
C ALA A 145 10.85 -9.34 7.50
N ASN A 146 11.60 -9.82 8.50
CA ASN A 146 11.07 -10.84 9.37
C ASN A 146 10.16 -10.26 10.47
N ARG A 147 9.21 -11.06 10.93
CA ARG A 147 8.22 -10.66 11.94
C ARG A 147 8.87 -10.21 13.27
N THR A 148 9.96 -10.85 13.67
CA THR A 148 10.64 -10.55 14.92
C THR A 148 11.25 -9.16 14.91
N SER A 149 11.95 -8.76 13.83
CA SER A 149 12.52 -7.43 13.70
C SER A 149 11.45 -6.34 13.70
N VAL A 150 10.33 -6.55 12.99
CA VAL A 150 9.18 -5.61 13.01
C VAL A 150 8.61 -5.50 14.42
N SER A 151 8.50 -6.63 15.16
CA SER A 151 8.00 -6.64 16.53
C SER A 151 8.90 -5.85 17.49
N LEU A 152 10.22 -5.99 17.36
CA LEU A 152 11.18 -5.27 18.18
C LEU A 152 11.07 -3.76 17.97
N ILE A 153 11.09 -3.31 16.72
CA ILE A 153 10.98 -1.89 16.38
C ILE A 153 9.69 -1.26 16.93
N ILE A 154 8.54 -1.93 16.71
CA ILE A 154 7.27 -1.42 17.23
C ILE A 154 7.25 -1.42 18.76
N SER A 155 7.89 -2.40 19.41
CA SER A 155 7.99 -2.45 20.87
C SER A 155 8.86 -1.31 21.41
N ASP A 156 9.94 -0.97 20.73
CA ASP A 156 10.79 0.16 21.11
C ASP A 156 10.06 1.49 20.93
N TRP A 157 9.33 1.69 19.83
CA TRP A 157 8.47 2.86 19.68
C TRP A 157 7.41 2.98 20.79
N ILE A 158 6.87 1.85 21.27
CA ILE A 158 5.92 1.86 22.39
C ILE A 158 6.62 2.29 23.68
N LYS A 159 7.81 1.77 23.98
CA LYS A 159 8.60 2.17 25.16
C LYS A 159 8.95 3.65 25.15
N ASP A 160 9.27 4.19 23.96
CA ASP A 160 9.64 5.59 23.75
C ASP A 160 8.43 6.53 23.69
N GLY A 161 7.21 6.01 23.85
CA GLY A 161 5.98 6.80 23.77
C GLY A 161 5.66 7.32 22.38
N ASN A 162 6.19 6.70 21.33
CA ASN A 162 5.98 7.05 19.92
C ASN A 162 4.93 6.18 19.23
N ALA A 163 4.58 5.04 19.82
CA ALA A 163 3.49 4.19 19.40
C ALA A 163 2.71 3.67 20.61
N GLN A 164 1.48 3.26 20.38
CA GLN A 164 0.64 2.60 21.39
C GLN A 164 -0.32 1.61 20.74
N LYS A 165 -0.78 0.65 21.52
CA LYS A 165 -1.81 -0.31 21.10
C LYS A 165 -3.12 0.00 21.84
N LYS A 166 -4.20 0.18 21.10
CA LYS A 166 -5.56 0.26 21.64
C LYS A 166 -6.33 -0.97 21.17
N GLY A 167 -6.39 -2.00 22.02
CA GLY A 167 -6.83 -3.31 21.61
C GLY A 167 -5.91 -3.92 20.54
N ARG A 168 -6.47 -4.20 19.35
CA ARG A 168 -5.70 -4.71 18.20
C ARG A 168 -5.18 -3.62 17.26
N GLN A 169 -5.57 -2.37 17.48
CA GLN A 169 -5.19 -1.25 16.64
C GLN A 169 -3.85 -0.67 17.10
N LEU A 170 -2.93 -0.47 16.16
CA LEU A 170 -1.69 0.27 16.37
C LEU A 170 -1.94 1.75 16.09
N LEU A 171 -1.49 2.61 16.99
CA LEU A 171 -1.46 4.06 16.83
C LEU A 171 -0.01 4.51 16.80
N ILE A 172 0.31 5.41 15.89
CA ILE A 172 1.66 5.99 15.74
C ILE A 172 1.55 7.49 15.99
N TYR A 173 2.43 8.03 16.83
CA TYR A 173 2.47 9.46 17.07
C TYR A 173 3.12 10.17 15.87
N GLY A 174 2.48 11.22 15.39
CA GLY A 174 2.81 11.86 14.11
C GLY A 174 4.22 12.43 14.01
N ARG A 175 4.89 12.74 15.14
CA ARG A 175 6.29 13.18 15.13
C ARG A 175 7.25 12.20 14.43
N LEU A 176 6.94 10.91 14.42
CA LEU A 176 7.73 9.91 13.70
C LEU A 176 7.67 10.11 12.18
N PHE A 177 6.63 10.79 11.68
CA PHE A 177 6.46 11.06 10.26
C PHE A 177 7.16 12.34 9.77
N GLN A 178 7.64 13.20 10.69
CA GLN A 178 8.24 14.50 10.34
C GLN A 178 9.53 14.36 9.52
N ASN A 179 10.26 13.26 9.69
CA ASN A 179 11.52 13.00 9.02
C ASN A 179 11.41 11.91 7.95
N LEU A 180 10.19 11.61 7.48
CA LEU A 180 10.03 10.69 6.37
C LEU A 180 10.74 11.24 5.13
N TYR A 181 11.39 10.35 4.40
CA TYR A 181 12.02 10.71 3.14
C TYR A 181 10.96 11.16 2.15
N ASP A 182 11.11 12.38 1.66
CA ASP A 182 10.24 12.96 0.63
C ASP A 182 10.86 12.74 -0.75
N TRP A 183 10.33 11.78 -1.48
CA TRP A 183 10.80 11.43 -2.82
C TRP A 183 10.62 12.59 -3.83
N SER A 184 9.65 13.47 -3.61
CA SER A 184 9.38 14.61 -4.50
C SER A 184 10.46 15.68 -4.41
N CYS A 185 11.14 15.82 -3.26
CA CYS A 185 12.19 16.80 -3.02
C CYS A 185 13.59 16.32 -3.38
N SER A 186 13.78 15.04 -3.76
CA SER A 186 15.11 14.48 -3.99
C SER A 186 15.82 15.04 -5.23
N PHE A 187 15.07 15.48 -6.24
CA PHE A 187 15.62 16.05 -7.47
C PHE A 187 16.03 17.52 -7.32
N ASP A 188 15.37 18.28 -6.45
CA ASP A 188 15.70 19.71 -6.26
C ASP A 188 17.01 19.93 -5.47
N LYS A 189 17.42 18.96 -4.65
CA LYS A 189 18.68 19.04 -3.87
C LYS A 189 19.93 18.81 -4.71
N SER A 190 19.82 18.18 -5.88
CA SER A 190 20.97 17.94 -6.78
C SER A 190 21.27 19.11 -7.71
N SER A 191 20.36 20.08 -7.86
CA SER A 191 20.53 21.26 -8.71
C SER A 191 21.14 22.48 -8.00
N SER A 192 21.43 22.39 -6.69
CA SER A 192 21.96 23.49 -5.88
C SER A 192 23.42 23.34 -5.46
N ASN A 193 24.22 22.47 -6.14
CA ASN A 193 25.65 22.49 -6.00
C ASN A 193 26.29 23.07 -7.29
N PRO A 194 26.96 24.23 -7.20
CA PRO A 194 27.71 24.83 -8.32
C PRO A 194 28.97 24.06 -8.67
#